data_1831a29f6d0f454921fc55ca16ff6625
#
_entry.id   1831a29f6d0f454921fc55ca16ff6625
#
_cell.length_a   1.000
_cell.length_b   1.000
_cell.length_c   1.000
_cell.angle_alpha   90.00
_cell.angle_beta   90.00
_cell.angle_gamma   90.00
#
_symmetry.space_group_name_H-M   'P 1'
#
loop_
_entity.id
_entity.type
_entity.pdbx_description
1 polymer ?
#
loop_
_entity_poly.entity_id
_entity_poly.type
_entity_poly.pdbx_seq_one_letter_code
_entity_poly.pdbx_strand_id
1 'polypeptide(L)'
;MGKKKGNSEWRSGCPLNASVQMLGDQWSLLIIRDMMLRGARTFTELLNSYEMIATNVLADRLRRLEANGILTREQDAKDRRKQIYRLTEKGIDLGPVLTEMVLWAAAHEETENAALVRKMRKDKKGFLAGIRRRWAVAAGRVGGRRVSPGRSLKHEKRDSGRASHA
;
A
#
# COMPACT_ATOMS: atom_id res chain seq x y z
N MET A 1 -22.82 -3.21 23.90
CA MET A 1 -21.98 -3.46 22.72
C MET A 1 -22.29 -2.40 21.68
N GLY A 2 -21.52 -1.31 21.65
CA GLY A 2 -21.75 -0.17 20.77
C GLY A 2 -21.29 -0.46 19.34
N LYS A 3 -22.22 -0.47 18.39
CA LYS A 3 -21.90 -0.48 16.96
C LYS A 3 -21.16 0.82 16.62
N LYS A 4 -19.85 0.76 16.35
CA LYS A 4 -19.14 1.84 15.68
C LYS A 4 -19.81 2.06 14.31
N LYS A 5 -20.52 3.19 14.15
CA LYS A 5 -20.90 3.70 12.83
C LYS A 5 -19.60 4.05 12.10
N GLY A 6 -19.05 3.08 11.37
CA GLY A 6 -18.05 3.35 10.36
C GLY A 6 -18.74 4.10 9.24
N ASN A 7 -18.19 5.23 8.80
CA ASN A 7 -18.52 5.86 7.54
C ASN A 7 -18.25 4.83 6.43
N SER A 8 -19.25 4.04 6.06
CA SER A 8 -19.10 3.07 4.99
C SER A 8 -19.39 3.76 3.67
N GLU A 9 -18.35 4.35 3.07
CA GLU A 9 -18.32 4.71 1.64
C GLU A 9 -18.37 3.46 0.75
N TRP A 10 -18.46 2.26 1.36
CA TRP A 10 -18.47 0.98 0.64
C TRP A 10 -19.89 0.66 0.15
N ARG A 11 -19.97 0.15 -1.08
CA ARG A 11 -21.24 -0.28 -1.70
C ARG A 11 -22.03 -1.30 -0.85
N SER A 12 -21.34 -2.07 -0.02
CA SER A 12 -21.95 -3.03 0.91
C SER A 12 -21.05 -3.25 2.13
N GLY A 13 -21.58 -3.84 3.20
CA GLY A 13 -20.83 -4.26 4.39
C GLY A 13 -19.95 -5.51 4.19
N CYS A 14 -19.85 -6.05 2.98
CA CYS A 14 -19.03 -7.22 2.68
C CYS A 14 -17.54 -6.86 2.67
N PRO A 15 -16.68 -7.51 3.50
CA PRO A 15 -15.25 -7.25 3.53
C PRO A 15 -14.55 -7.50 2.18
N LEU A 16 -14.99 -8.52 1.44
CA LEU A 16 -14.45 -8.81 0.10
C LEU A 16 -14.77 -7.67 -0.87
N ASN A 17 -15.99 -7.12 -0.83
CA ASN A 17 -16.37 -5.99 -1.66
C ASN A 17 -15.51 -4.74 -1.35
N ALA A 18 -15.23 -4.46 -0.07
CA ALA A 18 -14.33 -3.40 0.33
C ALA A 18 -12.91 -3.61 -0.22
N SER A 19 -12.40 -4.83 -0.17
CA SER A 19 -11.09 -5.19 -0.73
C SER A 19 -11.04 -4.98 -2.25
N VAL A 20 -12.06 -5.43 -2.96
CA VAL A 20 -12.16 -5.28 -4.43
C VAL A 20 -12.28 -3.80 -4.81
N GLN A 21 -13.01 -2.98 -4.07
CA GLN A 21 -13.09 -1.54 -4.34
C GLN A 21 -11.75 -0.82 -4.14
N MET A 22 -10.91 -1.28 -3.22
CA MET A 22 -9.57 -0.71 -2.99
C MET A 22 -8.52 -1.22 -3.98
N LEU A 23 -8.57 -2.50 -4.34
CA LEU A 23 -7.46 -3.25 -4.95
C LEU A 23 -7.84 -3.96 -6.25
N GLY A 24 -9.13 -3.97 -6.63
CA GLY A 24 -9.68 -4.77 -7.73
C GLY A 24 -9.39 -4.22 -9.13
N ASP A 25 -8.38 -3.42 -9.29
CA ASP A 25 -7.85 -3.01 -10.58
C ASP A 25 -6.59 -3.81 -10.94
N GLN A 26 -6.24 -3.84 -12.20
CA GLN A 26 -5.11 -4.59 -12.74
C GLN A 26 -3.77 -4.25 -12.10
N TRP A 27 -3.57 -3.02 -11.62
CA TRP A 27 -2.25 -2.46 -11.29
C TRP A 27 -1.95 -2.41 -9.79
N SER A 28 -2.95 -2.20 -8.95
CA SER A 28 -2.74 -1.97 -7.51
C SER A 28 -1.97 -3.10 -6.83
N LEU A 29 -2.35 -4.35 -7.07
CA LEU A 29 -1.66 -5.51 -6.49
C LEU A 29 -0.25 -5.71 -7.06
N LEU A 30 -0.02 -5.39 -8.34
CA LEU A 30 1.30 -5.46 -8.98
C LEU A 30 2.26 -4.40 -8.40
N ILE A 31 1.80 -3.18 -8.17
CA ILE A 31 2.58 -2.13 -7.50
C ILE A 31 2.96 -2.57 -6.09
N ILE A 32 2.00 -3.09 -5.30
CA ILE A 32 2.26 -3.58 -3.95
C ILE A 32 3.26 -4.74 -3.96
N ARG A 33 3.13 -5.68 -4.91
CA ARG A 33 4.09 -6.77 -5.13
C ARG A 33 5.50 -6.24 -5.34
N ASP A 34 5.68 -5.26 -6.23
CA ASP A 34 7.00 -4.71 -6.54
C ASP A 34 7.62 -3.99 -5.34
N MET A 35 6.81 -3.28 -4.58
CA MET A 35 7.26 -2.69 -3.31
C MET A 35 7.67 -3.75 -2.27
N MET A 36 6.93 -4.85 -2.16
CA MET A 36 7.21 -5.93 -1.18
C MET A 36 8.38 -6.81 -1.57
N LEU A 37 8.41 -7.28 -2.82
CA LEU A 37 9.32 -8.33 -3.26
C LEU A 37 10.59 -7.77 -3.87
N ARG A 38 10.49 -6.70 -4.65
CA ARG A 38 11.61 -6.06 -5.35
C ARG A 38 12.20 -4.87 -4.58
N GLY A 39 11.45 -4.33 -3.60
CA GLY A 39 11.85 -3.18 -2.79
C GLY A 39 11.74 -1.85 -3.53
N ALA A 40 10.97 -1.78 -4.61
CA ALA A 40 10.73 -0.54 -5.37
C ALA A 40 10.10 0.54 -4.46
N ARG A 41 10.63 1.76 -4.52
CA ARG A 41 10.23 2.87 -3.64
C ARG A 41 10.08 4.20 -4.34
N THR A 42 10.58 4.32 -5.56
CA THR A 42 10.48 5.54 -6.34
C THR A 42 9.53 5.35 -7.52
N PHE A 43 9.01 6.46 -8.04
CA PHE A 43 8.15 6.42 -9.22
C PHE A 43 8.84 5.73 -10.40
N THR A 44 10.11 6.06 -10.64
CA THR A 44 10.90 5.47 -11.74
C THR A 44 11.10 3.96 -11.57
N GLU A 45 11.38 3.49 -10.34
CA GLU A 45 11.52 2.05 -10.08
C GLU A 45 10.22 1.28 -10.31
N LEU A 46 9.07 1.87 -9.96
CA LEU A 46 7.75 1.29 -10.19
C LEU A 46 7.35 1.35 -11.67
N LEU A 47 7.72 2.42 -12.38
CA LEU A 47 7.46 2.56 -13.82
C LEU A 47 8.24 1.53 -14.64
N ASN A 48 9.47 1.20 -14.21
CA ASN A 48 10.31 0.18 -14.83
C ASN A 48 9.94 -1.26 -14.42
N SER A 49 8.68 -1.48 -14.06
CA SER A 49 8.12 -2.81 -13.83
C SER A 49 8.03 -3.60 -15.14
N TYR A 50 8.08 -4.93 -15.03
CA TYR A 50 7.98 -5.82 -16.20
C TYR A 50 6.66 -5.68 -16.96
N GLU A 51 5.60 -5.29 -16.26
CA GLU A 51 4.25 -5.15 -16.82
C GLU A 51 4.03 -3.84 -17.61
N MET A 52 5.05 -2.97 -17.70
CA MET A 52 5.04 -1.75 -18.53
C MET A 52 3.82 -0.84 -18.25
N ILE A 53 3.57 -0.52 -17.00
CA ILE A 53 2.47 0.38 -16.62
C ILE A 53 2.67 1.78 -17.23
N ALA A 54 1.60 2.37 -17.76
CA ALA A 54 1.66 3.74 -18.27
C ALA A 54 1.81 4.76 -17.13
N THR A 55 2.56 5.84 -17.38
CA THR A 55 2.92 6.87 -16.39
C THR A 55 1.69 7.48 -15.67
N ASN A 56 0.66 7.82 -16.45
CA ASN A 56 -0.58 8.40 -15.90
C ASN A 56 -1.35 7.40 -15.05
N VAL A 57 -1.36 6.12 -15.43
CA VAL A 57 -2.00 5.04 -14.67
C VAL A 57 -1.26 4.81 -13.36
N LEU A 58 0.08 4.72 -13.39
CA LEU A 58 0.89 4.58 -12.18
C LEU A 58 0.64 5.76 -11.20
N ALA A 59 0.66 7.00 -11.71
CA ALA A 59 0.41 8.18 -10.89
C ALA A 59 -0.98 8.15 -10.22
N ASP A 60 -2.01 7.72 -10.96
CA ASP A 60 -3.36 7.58 -10.40
C ASP A 60 -3.43 6.47 -9.34
N ARG A 61 -2.86 5.30 -9.62
CA ARG A 61 -2.87 4.18 -8.67
C ARG A 61 -2.12 4.50 -7.39
N LEU A 62 -0.96 5.15 -7.46
CA LEU A 62 -0.21 5.58 -6.29
C LEU A 62 -1.02 6.56 -5.42
N ARG A 63 -1.73 7.54 -6.02
CA ARG A 63 -2.63 8.43 -5.28
C ARG A 63 -3.77 7.67 -4.59
N ARG A 64 -4.40 6.72 -5.28
CA ARG A 64 -5.48 5.89 -4.70
C ARG A 64 -5.00 5.00 -3.57
N LEU A 65 -3.84 4.36 -3.72
CA LEU A 65 -3.24 3.53 -2.68
C LEU A 65 -2.86 4.38 -1.44
N GLU A 66 -2.36 5.60 -1.65
CA GLU A 66 -2.06 6.56 -0.58
C GLU A 66 -3.35 6.99 0.14
N ALA A 67 -4.40 7.38 -0.60
CA ALA A 67 -5.70 7.76 -0.04
C ALA A 67 -6.36 6.63 0.77
N ASN A 68 -6.16 5.38 0.35
CA ASN A 68 -6.63 4.19 1.07
C ASN A 68 -5.72 3.77 2.25
N GLY A 69 -4.64 4.50 2.52
CA GLY A 69 -3.70 4.21 3.60
C GLY A 69 -2.88 2.94 3.40
N ILE A 70 -2.74 2.45 2.16
CA ILE A 70 -1.93 1.28 1.81
C ILE A 70 -0.45 1.64 1.75
N LEU A 71 -0.14 2.84 1.28
CA LEU A 71 1.20 3.40 1.26
C LEU A 71 1.22 4.84 1.77
N THR A 72 2.42 5.33 2.05
CA THR A 72 2.72 6.73 2.31
C THR A 72 3.71 7.25 1.28
N ARG A 73 3.70 8.56 1.07
CA ARG A 73 4.63 9.26 0.22
C ARG A 73 5.37 10.33 1.03
N GLU A 74 6.68 10.39 0.89
CA GLU A 74 7.54 11.39 1.52
C GLU A 74 8.59 11.89 0.52
N GLN A 75 9.10 13.10 0.73
CA GLN A 75 10.24 13.59 -0.05
C GLN A 75 11.52 12.87 0.38
N ASP A 76 12.39 12.57 -0.58
CA ASP A 76 13.72 12.02 -0.29
C ASP A 76 14.56 13.08 0.47
N ALA A 77 15.21 12.65 1.56
CA ALA A 77 16.02 13.53 2.38
C ALA A 77 17.26 14.07 1.65
N LYS A 78 17.74 13.35 0.62
CA LYS A 78 18.95 13.72 -0.14
C LYS A 78 18.63 14.45 -1.44
N ASP A 79 17.49 14.15 -2.05
CA ASP A 79 17.03 14.79 -3.28
C ASP A 79 15.53 15.13 -3.19
N ARG A 80 15.21 16.35 -2.82
CA ARG A 80 13.85 16.85 -2.62
C ARG A 80 12.95 16.75 -3.88
N ARG A 81 13.52 16.55 -5.05
CA ARG A 81 12.76 16.32 -6.28
C ARG A 81 12.21 14.89 -6.37
N LYS A 82 12.76 13.96 -5.59
CA LYS A 82 12.34 12.57 -5.56
C LYS A 82 11.29 12.34 -4.47
N GLN A 83 10.28 11.54 -4.83
CA GLN A 83 9.28 11.03 -3.90
C GLN A 83 9.61 9.58 -3.57
N ILE A 84 9.57 9.27 -2.28
CA ILE A 84 9.76 7.91 -1.77
C ILE A 84 8.40 7.36 -1.32
N TYR A 85 8.01 6.24 -1.86
CA TYR A 85 6.80 5.51 -1.49
C TYR A 85 7.15 4.38 -0.52
N ARG A 86 6.35 4.24 0.54
CA ARG A 86 6.53 3.17 1.54
C ARG A 86 5.20 2.50 1.84
N LEU A 87 5.20 1.18 1.90
CA LEU A 87 4.02 0.47 2.39
C LEU A 87 3.80 0.80 3.86
N THR A 88 2.54 1.02 4.23
CA THR A 88 2.11 1.12 5.62
C THR A 88 2.01 -0.27 6.25
N GLU A 89 1.62 -0.36 7.53
CA GLU A 89 1.28 -1.62 8.17
C GLU A 89 0.11 -2.32 7.47
N LYS A 90 -0.93 -1.55 7.11
CA LYS A 90 -2.05 -2.03 6.29
C LYS A 90 -1.59 -2.55 4.92
N GLY A 91 -0.61 -1.90 4.29
CA GLY A 91 -0.06 -2.33 3.01
C GLY A 91 0.74 -3.61 3.11
N ILE A 92 1.61 -3.76 4.13
CA ILE A 92 2.42 -4.97 4.29
C ILE A 92 1.58 -6.19 4.72
N ASP A 93 0.44 -5.97 5.37
CA ASP A 93 -0.52 -7.01 5.74
C ASP A 93 -1.23 -7.65 4.52
N LEU A 94 -1.07 -7.11 3.32
CA LEU A 94 -1.47 -7.75 2.07
C LEU A 94 -0.52 -8.87 1.61
N GLY A 95 0.61 -9.07 2.27
CA GLY A 95 1.57 -10.13 1.94
C GLY A 95 0.96 -11.52 1.86
N PRO A 96 0.16 -11.97 2.84
CA PRO A 96 -0.56 -13.25 2.75
C PRO A 96 -1.49 -13.34 1.54
N VAL A 97 -2.26 -12.29 1.25
CA VAL A 97 -3.19 -12.26 0.10
C VAL A 97 -2.42 -12.45 -1.21
N LEU A 98 -1.36 -11.67 -1.44
CA LEU A 98 -0.52 -11.79 -2.62
C LEU A 98 0.13 -13.18 -2.73
N THR A 99 0.56 -13.75 -1.60
CA THR A 99 1.16 -15.09 -1.58
C THR A 99 0.15 -16.16 -2.00
N GLU A 100 -1.09 -16.11 -1.48
CA GLU A 100 -2.13 -17.06 -1.86
C GLU A 100 -2.52 -16.91 -3.35
N MET A 101 -2.62 -15.68 -3.86
CA MET A 101 -2.88 -15.45 -5.28
C MET A 101 -1.79 -16.03 -6.19
N VAL A 102 -0.51 -15.87 -5.81
CA VAL A 102 0.62 -16.45 -6.55
C VAL A 102 0.55 -17.98 -6.53
N LEU A 103 0.27 -18.57 -5.36
CA LEU A 103 0.19 -20.03 -5.21
C LEU A 103 -1.00 -20.64 -5.96
N TRP A 104 -2.13 -19.93 -5.97
CA TRP A 104 -3.32 -20.32 -6.70
C TRP A 104 -3.06 -20.27 -8.22
N ALA A 105 -2.55 -19.14 -8.73
CA ALA A 105 -2.24 -19.00 -10.14
C ALA A 105 -1.22 -20.07 -10.62
N ALA A 106 -0.17 -20.31 -9.84
CA ALA A 106 0.84 -21.34 -10.17
C ALA A 106 0.34 -22.80 -10.06
N ALA A 107 -0.87 -23.02 -9.55
CA ALA A 107 -1.50 -24.34 -9.52
C ALA A 107 -2.44 -24.58 -10.71
N HIS A 108 -2.92 -23.50 -11.34
CA HIS A 108 -3.97 -23.56 -12.37
C HIS A 108 -3.55 -23.04 -13.73
N GLU A 109 -2.47 -22.22 -13.77
CA GLU A 109 -1.99 -21.55 -14.97
C GLU A 109 -0.52 -21.82 -15.21
N GLU A 110 -0.10 -21.83 -16.47
CA GLU A 110 1.32 -21.83 -16.83
C GLU A 110 1.92 -20.45 -16.50
N THR A 111 2.76 -20.42 -15.47
CA THR A 111 3.38 -19.18 -14.99
C THR A 111 4.90 -19.33 -14.87
N GLU A 112 5.61 -18.22 -15.03
CA GLU A 112 7.03 -18.13 -14.74
C GLU A 112 7.31 -18.07 -13.23
N ASN A 113 8.60 -17.97 -12.84
CA ASN A 113 9.03 -17.84 -11.45
C ASN A 113 8.83 -19.07 -10.55
N ALA A 114 8.98 -20.27 -11.10
CA ALA A 114 8.90 -21.54 -10.34
C ALA A 114 9.78 -21.55 -9.07
N ALA A 115 10.92 -20.85 -9.06
CA ALA A 115 11.79 -20.73 -7.88
C ALA A 115 11.10 -19.97 -6.73
N LEU A 116 10.40 -18.87 -7.02
CA LEU A 116 9.64 -18.11 -6.03
C LEU A 116 8.49 -18.95 -5.46
N VAL A 117 7.75 -19.63 -6.33
CA VAL A 117 6.64 -20.51 -5.96
C VAL A 117 7.12 -21.64 -5.06
N ARG A 118 8.24 -22.31 -5.41
CA ARG A 118 8.85 -23.36 -4.56
C ARG A 118 9.22 -22.81 -3.17
N LYS A 119 9.81 -21.61 -3.10
CA LYS A 119 10.17 -20.98 -1.84
C LYS A 119 8.93 -20.70 -0.97
N MET A 120 7.85 -20.18 -1.56
CA MET A 120 6.60 -19.93 -0.87
C MET A 120 5.95 -21.22 -0.37
N ARG A 121 5.91 -22.28 -1.19
CA ARG A 121 5.36 -23.60 -0.81
C ARG A 121 6.18 -24.28 0.29
N LYS A 122 7.51 -24.18 0.25
CA LYS A 122 8.40 -24.83 1.22
C LYS A 122 8.25 -24.25 2.62
N ASP A 123 8.19 -22.93 2.74
CA ASP A 123 8.07 -22.23 4.02
C ASP A 123 7.33 -20.90 3.85
N LYS A 124 6.01 -20.96 3.77
CA LYS A 124 5.16 -19.77 3.64
C LYS A 124 5.30 -18.82 4.82
N LYS A 125 5.38 -19.34 6.07
CA LYS A 125 5.51 -18.53 7.27
C LYS A 125 6.84 -17.77 7.29
N GLY A 126 7.94 -18.46 7.04
CA GLY A 126 9.26 -17.85 6.96
C GLY A 126 9.41 -16.88 5.81
N PHE A 127 8.79 -17.15 4.67
CA PHE A 127 8.73 -16.24 3.54
C PHE A 127 8.05 -14.91 3.90
N LEU A 128 6.86 -14.97 4.50
CA LEU A 128 6.10 -13.80 4.95
C LEU A 128 6.84 -13.04 6.08
N ALA A 129 7.40 -13.76 7.04
CA ALA A 129 8.22 -13.17 8.10
C ALA A 129 9.45 -12.44 7.53
N GLY A 130 10.06 -12.99 6.50
CA GLY A 130 11.18 -12.36 5.78
C GLY A 130 10.79 -11.07 5.09
N ILE A 131 9.62 -11.02 4.43
CA ILE A 131 9.07 -9.79 3.83
C ILE A 131 8.86 -8.74 4.92
N ARG A 132 8.16 -9.08 6.01
CA ARG A 132 7.83 -8.16 7.09
C ARG A 132 9.09 -7.62 7.78
N ARG A 133 10.12 -8.45 7.96
CA ARG A 133 11.42 -8.03 8.52
C ARG A 133 12.11 -6.99 7.63
N ARG A 134 12.21 -7.24 6.32
CA ARG A 134 12.81 -6.28 5.38
C ARG A 134 12.04 -4.96 5.37
N TRP A 135 10.72 -5.01 5.39
CA TRP A 135 9.88 -3.83 5.50
C TRP A 135 10.13 -3.07 6.79
N ALA A 136 10.20 -3.74 7.95
CA ALA A 136 10.42 -3.11 9.26
C ALA A 136 11.80 -2.42 9.33
N VAL A 137 12.85 -3.06 8.80
CA VAL A 137 14.19 -2.45 8.67
C VAL A 137 14.12 -1.19 7.81
N ALA A 138 13.48 -1.30 6.66
CA ALA A 138 13.36 -0.19 5.72
C ALA A 138 12.49 0.97 6.23
N ALA A 139 11.58 0.70 7.16
CA ALA A 139 10.74 1.70 7.82
C ALA A 139 11.40 2.31 9.08
N GLY A 140 12.65 1.94 9.40
CA GLY A 140 13.34 2.38 10.63
C GLY A 140 12.70 1.83 11.93
N ARG A 141 11.92 0.75 11.85
CA ARG A 141 11.18 0.18 12.98
C ARG A 141 11.95 -0.91 13.74
N VAL A 142 13.12 -1.27 13.29
CA VAL A 142 14.06 -2.15 14.01
C VAL A 142 15.01 -1.26 14.80
N GLY A 143 14.68 -1.02 16.07
CA GLY A 143 15.49 -0.19 16.98
C GLY A 143 14.67 0.82 17.81
N GLY A 144 13.47 0.43 18.25
CA GLY A 144 12.79 1.03 19.42
C GLY A 144 12.59 2.53 19.43
N ARG A 145 11.99 3.13 18.40
CA ARG A 145 11.27 4.40 18.57
C ARG A 145 10.09 4.45 17.60
N ARG A 146 8.86 4.40 18.14
CA ARG A 146 7.64 4.71 17.38
C ARG A 146 7.72 6.17 16.93
N VAL A 147 7.82 6.40 15.64
CA VAL A 147 7.46 7.70 15.07
C VAL A 147 5.93 7.71 14.98
N SER A 148 5.29 8.54 15.82
CA SER A 148 3.84 8.75 15.79
C SER A 148 3.41 9.28 14.43
N PRO A 149 2.29 8.81 13.85
CA PRO A 149 1.76 9.39 12.62
C PRO A 149 1.41 10.85 12.86
N GLY A 150 1.88 11.72 11.98
CA GLY A 150 1.64 13.15 12.04
C GLY A 150 0.16 13.47 12.19
N ARG A 151 -0.15 14.37 13.13
CA ARG A 151 -1.48 14.92 13.38
C ARG A 151 -2.07 15.46 12.07
N SER A 152 -3.22 14.94 11.68
CA SER A 152 -4.09 15.58 10.68
C SER A 152 -4.33 17.04 11.06
N LEU A 153 -3.95 17.95 10.19
CA LEU A 153 -4.28 19.36 10.30
C LEU A 153 -5.80 19.48 10.22
N LYS A 154 -6.43 19.82 11.36
CA LYS A 154 -7.82 20.23 11.39
C LYS A 154 -7.95 21.52 10.59
N HIS A 155 -8.81 21.51 9.59
CA HIS A 155 -9.28 22.71 8.92
C HIS A 155 -9.98 23.61 9.96
N GLU A 156 -9.33 24.71 10.31
CA GLU A 156 -9.90 25.78 11.10
C GLU A 156 -10.88 26.56 10.22
N LYS A 157 -12.17 26.42 10.50
CA LYS A 157 -13.21 27.24 9.88
C LYS A 157 -13.00 28.69 10.35
N ARG A 158 -12.62 29.58 9.43
CA ARG A 158 -12.70 31.02 9.66
C ARG A 158 -14.17 31.42 9.64
N ASP A 159 -14.68 31.73 10.81
CA ASP A 159 -15.94 32.43 11.01
C ASP A 159 -15.74 33.89 10.55
N SER A 160 -16.36 34.26 9.43
CA SER A 160 -16.45 35.64 9.00
C SER A 160 -17.67 36.27 9.67
N GLY A 161 -17.42 36.93 10.80
CA GLY A 161 -18.42 37.74 11.49
C GLY A 161 -18.99 38.82 10.59
N ARG A 162 -20.30 38.81 10.46
CA ARG A 162 -21.12 39.84 9.88
C ARG A 162 -21.26 40.96 10.91
N ALA A 163 -20.64 42.11 10.65
CA ALA A 163 -20.95 43.33 11.37
C ALA A 163 -22.10 44.05 10.64
N SER A 164 -23.23 44.17 11.33
CA SER A 164 -24.33 45.08 11.00
C SER A 164 -23.94 46.49 11.40
N HIS A 165 -24.16 47.44 10.53
CA HIS A 165 -24.34 48.83 10.94
C HIS A 165 -25.57 49.38 10.27
N ALA A 166 -26.34 49.99 11.11
CA ALA A 166 -27.53 50.79 11.02
C ALA A 166 -27.61 51.74 9.81
#